data_7e3a75d090332a6b166392bc6ec3d5fc
#
_entry.id   7e3a75d090332a6b166392bc6ec3d5fc
#
_cell.length_a   1.000
_cell.length_b   1.000
_cell.length_c   1.000
_cell.angle_alpha   90.00
_cell.angle_beta   90.00
_cell.angle_gamma   90.00
#
_symmetry.space_group_name_H-M   'P 1'
#
loop_
_entity.id
_entity.type
_entity.pdbx_description
1 polymer ?
#
loop_
_entity_poly.entity_id
_entity_poly.type
_entity_poly.pdbx_seq_one_letter_code
_entity_poly.pdbx_strand_id
1 'polypeptide(L)'
;MMHSTVKYDRIPYLIMFKDPTPYKDTYAGEMGKTVLKSHLLRPVDCPSDTVVLFMHPIGGGEYLPMPTALAKAGHHVIYCQSRYPSNDTALIMEKVVVDMGACIRDAKERLGYKKVVLAGWSGGGSLSALYQSQAENPSITQTPAGEPPNLVDADLIPADGMMFVTGHRGRAHTLTEWLDASILDELDPSKRCPELDIYNPENPNQVPYSAEFVARYRQAQIDRNRRITGWVKAKLAQLREAGRPYDEFGFVVHGTMADPKWLDPAIDPNDRKPRWCFLGDPEVVNNSAVGIARFCTLRSWLSQWSYDETRADGFACAQHISKPTLVVNNTADDAVPPSHAQGYYDAIPHENKRLVHIEGANHYYFGQPELLAQSVAVCSAWLKGRDLA
;
A
#
# COMPACT_ATOMS: atom_id res chain seq x y z
N MET A 1 25.58 3.79 21.44
CA MET A 1 24.90 4.39 22.60
C MET A 1 23.46 3.90 22.59
N MET A 2 23.00 3.17 23.62
CA MET A 2 21.58 2.85 23.77
C MET A 2 20.86 4.19 23.97
N HIS A 3 20.03 4.59 23.01
CA HIS A 3 19.11 5.69 23.23
C HIS A 3 18.15 5.28 24.35
N SER A 4 18.05 6.11 25.40
CA SER A 4 17.07 5.90 26.47
C SER A 4 15.68 5.87 25.81
N THR A 5 14.98 4.75 25.93
CA THR A 5 13.61 4.63 25.41
C THR A 5 12.67 5.46 26.26
N VAL A 6 11.92 6.36 25.60
CA VAL A 6 10.91 7.17 26.27
C VAL A 6 9.67 6.29 26.54
N LYS A 7 9.03 6.46 27.72
CA LYS A 7 7.72 5.89 28.00
C LYS A 7 6.67 6.60 27.13
N TYR A 8 5.65 5.89 26.70
CA TYR A 8 4.55 6.47 25.92
C TYR A 8 3.20 5.88 26.34
N ASP A 9 2.16 6.68 26.23
CA ASP A 9 0.78 6.26 26.37
C ASP A 9 0.26 5.76 25.00
N ARG A 10 -0.50 4.68 25.01
CA ARG A 10 -1.28 4.23 23.86
C ARG A 10 -2.75 4.59 24.09
N ILE A 11 -3.26 5.56 23.37
CA ILE A 11 -4.60 6.12 23.53
C ILE A 11 -5.47 5.68 22.34
N PRO A 12 -6.34 4.68 22.50
CA PRO A 12 -7.31 4.31 21.46
C PRO A 12 -8.41 5.36 21.39
N TYR A 13 -8.87 5.68 20.17
CA TYR A 13 -9.99 6.59 19.95
C TYR A 13 -10.68 6.32 18.61
N LEU A 14 -11.85 6.93 18.42
CA LEU A 14 -12.62 6.81 17.20
C LEU A 14 -12.62 8.13 16.45
N ILE A 15 -12.55 8.03 15.13
CA ILE A 15 -12.79 9.13 14.20
C ILE A 15 -14.10 8.81 13.50
N MET A 16 -15.05 9.75 13.56
CA MET A 16 -16.36 9.60 12.93
C MET A 16 -16.63 10.78 12.01
N PHE A 17 -17.05 10.47 10.78
CA PHE A 17 -17.38 11.49 9.80
C PHE A 17 -18.55 11.06 8.91
N LYS A 18 -19.17 12.02 8.23
CA LYS A 18 -20.24 11.76 7.25
C LYS A 18 -19.63 11.29 5.93
N ASP A 19 -20.16 10.22 5.41
CA ASP A 19 -19.83 9.69 4.08
C ASP A 19 -21.13 9.17 3.46
N PRO A 20 -21.87 10.04 2.75
CA PRO A 20 -23.17 9.68 2.18
C PRO A 20 -23.03 8.53 1.18
N THR A 21 -23.76 7.47 1.41
CA THR A 21 -23.79 6.28 0.55
C THR A 21 -25.21 5.74 0.52
N PRO A 22 -25.66 5.15 -0.61
CA PRO A 22 -26.97 4.55 -0.71
C PRO A 22 -27.10 3.23 0.05
N TYR A 23 -26.00 2.66 0.52
CA TYR A 23 -25.93 1.45 1.32
C TYR A 23 -24.82 1.57 2.38
N LYS A 24 -24.81 0.67 3.34
CA LYS A 24 -23.81 0.66 4.41
C LYS A 24 -22.53 -0.04 3.94
N ASP A 25 -21.45 0.70 3.73
CA ASP A 25 -20.16 0.16 3.29
C ASP A 25 -19.48 -0.76 4.32
N THR A 26 -19.69 -0.48 5.61
CA THR A 26 -19.03 -1.19 6.72
C THR A 26 -20.01 -1.51 7.82
N TYR A 27 -19.71 -2.51 8.65
CA TYR A 27 -20.52 -2.87 9.82
C TYR A 27 -20.32 -1.96 11.03
N ALA A 28 -19.76 -0.76 10.85
CA ALA A 28 -19.54 0.21 11.90
C ALA A 28 -20.34 1.49 11.65
N GLY A 29 -20.86 2.09 12.70
CA GLY A 29 -21.65 3.33 12.63
C GLY A 29 -23.05 3.16 12.09
N GLU A 30 -23.73 4.29 11.89
CA GLU A 30 -25.05 4.38 11.25
C GLU A 30 -24.92 4.62 9.73
N MET A 31 -26.07 4.57 9.03
CA MET A 31 -26.14 4.91 7.62
C MET A 31 -25.58 6.32 7.38
N GLY A 32 -24.74 6.46 6.35
CA GLY A 32 -24.11 7.74 6.00
C GLY A 32 -23.02 8.23 6.98
N LYS A 33 -22.56 7.36 7.89
CA LYS A 33 -21.42 7.62 8.78
C LYS A 33 -20.36 6.52 8.66
N THR A 34 -19.10 6.94 8.61
CA THR A 34 -17.93 6.05 8.68
C THR A 34 -17.27 6.23 10.04
N VAL A 35 -16.82 5.11 10.63
CA VAL A 35 -16.14 5.06 11.93
C VAL A 35 -14.79 4.38 11.74
N LEU A 36 -13.72 5.11 12.01
CA LEU A 36 -12.35 4.59 11.96
C LEU A 36 -11.82 4.36 13.37
N LYS A 37 -11.07 3.27 13.55
CA LYS A 37 -10.35 2.99 14.80
C LYS A 37 -8.93 3.55 14.69
N SER A 38 -8.54 4.36 15.65
CA SER A 38 -7.25 5.02 15.67
C SER A 38 -6.56 4.85 17.02
N HIS A 39 -5.23 4.91 17.02
CA HIS A 39 -4.41 4.95 18.22
C HIS A 39 -3.44 6.12 18.13
N LEU A 40 -3.40 6.94 19.16
CA LEU A 40 -2.33 7.89 19.39
C LEU A 40 -1.30 7.27 20.34
N LEU A 41 -0.07 7.15 19.89
CA LEU A 41 1.11 6.81 20.69
C LEU A 41 1.76 8.14 21.10
N ARG A 42 1.58 8.52 22.36
CA ARG A 42 2.03 9.82 22.88
C ARG A 42 3.15 9.62 23.88
N PRO A 43 4.40 10.00 23.55
CA PRO A 43 5.51 9.98 24.49
C PRO A 43 5.22 10.85 25.73
N VAL A 44 5.59 10.33 26.91
CA VAL A 44 5.41 11.04 28.18
C VAL A 44 6.48 12.11 28.30
N ASP A 45 6.09 13.30 28.74
CA ASP A 45 6.98 14.48 28.94
C ASP A 45 7.74 14.93 27.68
N CYS A 46 7.21 14.60 26.49
CA CYS A 46 7.76 15.02 25.21
C CYS A 46 6.70 15.77 24.40
N PRO A 47 6.45 17.06 24.65
CA PRO A 47 5.48 17.83 23.88
C PRO A 47 5.93 17.95 22.42
N SER A 48 4.97 17.90 21.48
CA SER A 48 5.23 18.09 20.07
C SER A 48 4.03 18.72 19.36
N ASP A 49 4.30 19.63 18.44
CA ASP A 49 3.33 20.21 17.51
C ASP A 49 3.18 19.35 16.24
N THR A 50 3.99 18.30 16.10
CA THR A 50 4.03 17.40 14.95
C THR A 50 3.58 16.00 15.33
N VAL A 51 2.84 15.35 14.44
CA VAL A 51 2.53 13.92 14.55
C VAL A 51 2.89 13.17 13.27
N VAL A 52 3.46 11.98 13.42
CA VAL A 52 3.70 11.05 12.31
C VAL A 52 2.47 10.16 12.19
N LEU A 53 1.85 10.12 11.00
CA LEU A 53 0.62 9.39 10.74
C LEU A 53 0.86 8.22 9.82
N PHE A 54 0.48 7.02 10.26
CA PHE A 54 0.47 5.80 9.48
C PHE A 54 -0.95 5.36 9.15
N MET A 55 -1.19 4.99 7.91
CA MET A 55 -2.38 4.26 7.48
C MET A 55 -2.00 3.28 6.37
N HIS A 56 -2.48 2.05 6.47
CA HIS A 56 -2.38 1.06 5.42
C HIS A 56 -3.78 0.83 4.81
N PRO A 57 -3.94 0.58 3.50
CA PRO A 57 -5.27 0.41 2.89
C PRO A 57 -6.17 -0.63 3.58
N ILE A 58 -5.59 -1.74 4.03
CA ILE A 58 -6.34 -2.80 4.74
C ILE A 58 -6.29 -2.66 6.27
N GLY A 59 -5.87 -1.54 6.79
CA GLY A 59 -5.77 -1.31 8.24
C GLY A 59 -4.71 -2.18 8.93
N GLY A 60 -4.78 -2.27 10.26
CA GLY A 60 -3.98 -3.21 11.05
C GLY A 60 -2.50 -2.87 11.20
N GLY A 61 -2.12 -1.74 11.81
CA GLY A 61 -0.71 -1.41 12.07
C GLY A 61 -0.28 -1.58 13.51
N GLU A 62 -1.13 -2.13 14.33
CA GLU A 62 -0.81 -2.38 15.73
C GLU A 62 0.38 -3.33 15.89
N TYR A 63 0.61 -4.20 14.92
CA TYR A 63 1.72 -5.14 14.84
C TYR A 63 2.98 -4.56 14.19
N LEU A 64 2.87 -3.42 13.50
CA LEU A 64 4.03 -2.83 12.83
C LEU A 64 5.05 -2.33 13.86
N PRO A 65 6.34 -2.67 13.72
CA PRO A 65 7.35 -2.29 14.69
C PRO A 65 7.66 -0.78 14.68
N MET A 66 7.60 -0.14 13.51
CA MET A 66 8.01 1.26 13.30
C MET A 66 7.20 2.28 14.12
N PRO A 67 5.84 2.26 14.16
CA PRO A 67 5.05 3.20 14.95
C PRO A 67 5.44 3.20 16.43
N THR A 68 5.57 2.03 17.02
CA THR A 68 5.97 1.86 18.42
C THR A 68 7.42 2.32 18.65
N ALA A 69 8.33 2.02 17.73
CA ALA A 69 9.74 2.39 17.84
C ALA A 69 9.94 3.91 17.72
N LEU A 70 9.20 4.59 16.84
CA LEU A 70 9.18 6.05 16.75
C LEU A 70 8.62 6.70 18.02
N ALA A 71 7.56 6.14 18.61
CA ALA A 71 7.03 6.65 19.89
C ALA A 71 8.06 6.50 21.02
N LYS A 72 8.76 5.38 21.10
CA LYS A 72 9.88 5.19 22.05
C LYS A 72 11.06 6.12 21.79
N ALA A 73 11.22 6.64 20.58
CA ALA A 73 12.21 7.65 20.22
C ALA A 73 11.77 9.10 20.50
N GLY A 74 10.56 9.30 21.04
CA GLY A 74 10.03 10.59 21.45
C GLY A 74 9.13 11.28 20.43
N HIS A 75 8.72 10.60 19.33
CA HIS A 75 7.81 11.16 18.33
C HIS A 75 6.36 10.80 18.65
N HIS A 76 5.44 11.75 18.51
CA HIS A 76 4.01 11.46 18.52
C HIS A 76 3.63 10.70 17.26
N VAL A 77 2.91 9.60 17.40
CA VAL A 77 2.53 8.76 16.26
C VAL A 77 1.05 8.44 16.31
N ILE A 78 0.36 8.68 15.21
CA ILE A 78 -1.00 8.16 14.99
C ILE A 78 -0.88 6.94 14.08
N TYR A 79 -1.57 5.89 14.46
CA TYR A 79 -1.89 4.79 13.60
C TYR A 79 -3.40 4.69 13.47
N CYS A 80 -3.91 4.87 12.25
CA CYS A 80 -5.34 4.82 11.97
C CYS A 80 -5.66 3.69 11.00
N GLN A 81 -6.66 2.87 11.31
CA GLN A 81 -7.20 1.88 10.40
C GLN A 81 -8.07 2.56 9.34
N SER A 82 -8.05 2.05 8.11
CA SER A 82 -9.05 2.40 7.11
C SER A 82 -10.41 1.79 7.49
N ARG A 83 -11.47 2.11 6.75
CA ARG A 83 -12.78 1.46 6.89
C ARG A 83 -12.78 -0.04 6.54
N TYR A 84 -11.70 -0.57 5.95
CA TYR A 84 -11.54 -1.96 5.50
C TYR A 84 -10.54 -2.75 6.37
N PRO A 85 -10.74 -2.86 7.70
CA PRO A 85 -9.76 -3.51 8.56
C PRO A 85 -9.64 -5.00 8.23
N SER A 86 -8.43 -5.43 7.88
CA SER A 86 -8.05 -6.82 7.59
C SER A 86 -8.85 -7.49 6.44
N ASN A 87 -9.55 -6.73 5.62
CA ASN A 87 -10.32 -7.26 4.49
C ASN A 87 -10.33 -6.28 3.32
N ASP A 88 -9.64 -6.64 2.25
CA ASP A 88 -9.53 -5.84 1.02
C ASP A 88 -10.48 -6.28 -0.10
N THR A 89 -11.35 -7.26 0.14
CA THR A 89 -12.26 -7.81 -0.88
C THR A 89 -13.09 -6.74 -1.59
N ALA A 90 -13.62 -5.78 -0.83
CA ALA A 90 -14.44 -4.68 -1.35
C ALA A 90 -13.77 -3.31 -1.24
N LEU A 91 -12.45 -3.26 -1.04
CA LEU A 91 -11.72 -2.02 -0.80
C LEU A 91 -11.69 -1.13 -2.03
N ILE A 92 -12.00 0.15 -1.83
CA ILE A 92 -11.93 1.24 -2.82
C ILE A 92 -10.89 2.25 -2.35
N MET A 93 -9.80 2.42 -3.11
CA MET A 93 -8.67 3.27 -2.73
C MET A 93 -9.08 4.73 -2.52
N GLU A 94 -9.99 5.25 -3.35
CA GLU A 94 -10.50 6.60 -3.25
C GLU A 94 -11.28 6.84 -1.94
N LYS A 95 -12.00 5.83 -1.43
CA LYS A 95 -12.64 5.87 -0.11
C LYS A 95 -11.62 5.85 1.03
N VAL A 96 -10.51 5.12 0.86
CA VAL A 96 -9.41 5.12 1.84
C VAL A 96 -8.68 6.47 1.87
N VAL A 97 -8.61 7.19 0.74
CA VAL A 97 -8.13 8.58 0.70
C VAL A 97 -9.00 9.49 1.56
N VAL A 98 -10.33 9.34 1.49
CA VAL A 98 -11.27 10.09 2.36
C VAL A 98 -11.06 9.73 3.83
N ASP A 99 -10.82 8.45 4.15
CA ASP A 99 -10.51 8.01 5.51
C ASP A 99 -9.23 8.68 6.04
N MET A 100 -8.17 8.71 5.24
CA MET A 100 -6.92 9.37 5.59
C MET A 100 -7.12 10.88 5.78
N GLY A 101 -7.93 11.51 4.94
CA GLY A 101 -8.31 12.93 5.08
C GLY A 101 -9.02 13.21 6.39
N ALA A 102 -9.97 12.36 6.79
CA ALA A 102 -10.64 12.48 8.08
C ALA A 102 -9.65 12.33 9.26
N CYS A 103 -8.65 11.44 9.13
CA CYS A 103 -7.63 11.26 10.16
C CYS A 103 -6.70 12.48 10.27
N ILE A 104 -6.26 13.06 9.16
CA ILE A 104 -5.41 14.27 9.16
C ILE A 104 -6.18 15.47 9.72
N ARG A 105 -7.44 15.66 9.32
CA ARG A 105 -8.31 16.70 9.84
C ARG A 105 -8.48 16.55 11.35
N ASP A 106 -8.77 15.36 11.83
CA ASP A 106 -8.89 15.05 13.25
C ASP A 106 -7.59 15.35 14.03
N ALA A 107 -6.44 15.00 13.46
CA ALA A 107 -5.13 15.30 14.05
C ALA A 107 -4.89 16.82 14.19
N LYS A 108 -5.23 17.59 13.18
CA LYS A 108 -5.05 19.05 13.20
C LYS A 108 -6.12 19.78 14.04
N GLU A 109 -7.41 19.49 13.81
CA GLU A 109 -8.51 20.26 14.39
C GLU A 109 -8.89 19.82 15.83
N ARG A 110 -8.92 18.52 16.10
CA ARG A 110 -9.32 18.02 17.43
C ARG A 110 -8.12 17.74 18.35
N LEU A 111 -7.05 17.14 17.83
CA LEU A 111 -5.85 16.84 18.63
C LEU A 111 -4.87 18.01 18.71
N GLY A 112 -5.01 19.05 17.86
CA GLY A 112 -4.26 20.29 17.92
C GLY A 112 -2.85 20.24 17.33
N TYR A 113 -2.50 19.19 16.56
CA TYR A 113 -1.20 19.15 15.89
C TYR A 113 -1.11 20.18 14.77
N LYS A 114 -0.04 20.96 14.74
CA LYS A 114 0.20 21.96 13.68
C LYS A 114 0.72 21.29 12.39
N LYS A 115 1.52 20.22 12.54
CA LYS A 115 2.16 19.53 11.43
C LYS A 115 1.82 18.04 11.46
N VAL A 116 1.56 17.47 10.29
CA VAL A 116 1.34 16.04 10.08
C VAL A 116 2.35 15.54 9.07
N VAL A 117 3.09 14.49 9.40
CA VAL A 117 3.98 13.79 8.47
C VAL A 117 3.35 12.44 8.13
N LEU A 118 3.06 12.21 6.85
CA LEU A 118 2.57 10.91 6.41
C LEU A 118 3.71 9.91 6.31
N ALA A 119 3.54 8.76 6.93
CA ALA A 119 4.46 7.64 6.86
C ALA A 119 3.80 6.45 6.16
N GLY A 120 4.13 6.27 4.88
CA GLY A 120 3.61 5.17 4.07
C GLY A 120 4.51 3.95 4.17
N TRP A 121 4.02 2.89 4.83
CA TRP A 121 4.66 1.59 4.86
C TRP A 121 3.99 0.64 3.88
N SER A 122 4.76 -0.14 3.10
CA SER A 122 4.21 -1.16 2.18
C SER A 122 3.08 -0.56 1.31
N GLY A 123 1.87 -1.12 1.35
CA GLY A 123 0.69 -0.55 0.68
C GLY A 123 0.30 0.86 1.13
N GLY A 124 0.73 1.28 2.31
CA GLY A 124 0.57 2.65 2.78
C GLY A 124 1.40 3.66 1.99
N GLY A 125 2.46 3.22 1.27
CA GLY A 125 3.26 4.07 0.40
C GLY A 125 2.43 4.67 -0.73
N SER A 126 1.82 3.82 -1.54
CA SER A 126 0.97 4.28 -2.65
C SER A 126 -0.29 5.00 -2.19
N LEU A 127 -0.87 4.61 -1.04
CA LEU A 127 -1.98 5.33 -0.44
C LEU A 127 -1.57 6.75 -0.03
N SER A 128 -0.44 6.91 0.65
CA SER A 128 0.08 8.23 1.08
C SER A 128 0.42 9.11 -0.12
N ALA A 129 1.00 8.53 -1.19
CA ALA A 129 1.29 9.24 -2.42
C ALA A 129 -0.01 9.71 -3.11
N LEU A 130 -1.02 8.83 -3.24
CA LEU A 130 -2.31 9.18 -3.81
C LEU A 130 -3.01 10.27 -2.99
N TYR A 131 -3.03 10.12 -1.66
CA TYR A 131 -3.60 11.13 -0.78
C TYR A 131 -2.93 12.49 -0.98
N GLN A 132 -1.60 12.55 -0.87
CA GLN A 132 -0.86 13.80 -0.95
C GLN A 132 -1.01 14.46 -2.31
N SER A 133 -0.95 13.70 -3.39
CA SER A 133 -1.16 14.22 -4.74
C SER A 133 -2.54 14.86 -4.90
N GLN A 134 -3.59 14.23 -4.35
CA GLN A 134 -4.96 14.77 -4.43
C GLN A 134 -5.20 15.92 -3.44
N ALA A 135 -4.50 15.95 -2.33
CA ALA A 135 -4.56 17.07 -1.39
C ALA A 135 -3.85 18.34 -1.92
N GLU A 136 -2.76 18.17 -2.69
CA GLU A 136 -2.06 19.30 -3.33
C GLU A 136 -2.63 19.67 -4.70
N ASN A 137 -3.09 18.68 -5.48
CA ASN A 137 -3.57 18.85 -6.85
C ASN A 137 -4.81 17.99 -7.10
N PRO A 138 -5.98 18.36 -6.55
CA PRO A 138 -7.20 17.55 -6.66
C PRO A 138 -7.65 17.41 -8.11
N SER A 139 -7.88 16.17 -8.56
CA SER A 139 -8.22 15.87 -9.95
C SER A 139 -9.20 14.70 -10.11
N ILE A 140 -9.32 13.85 -9.10
CA ILE A 140 -10.16 12.64 -9.15
C ILE A 140 -11.59 13.01 -8.77
N THR A 141 -12.51 12.97 -9.74
CA THR A 141 -13.94 13.29 -9.54
C THR A 141 -14.81 12.06 -9.28
N GLN A 142 -14.29 10.85 -9.54
CA GLN A 142 -15.00 9.58 -9.36
C GLN A 142 -14.02 8.42 -9.32
N THR A 143 -14.46 7.27 -8.79
CA THR A 143 -13.71 6.03 -8.82
C THR A 143 -13.56 5.49 -10.25
N PRO A 144 -12.68 4.51 -10.53
CA PRO A 144 -12.61 3.86 -11.84
C PRO A 144 -13.91 3.21 -12.28
N ALA A 145 -14.81 2.88 -11.36
CA ALA A 145 -16.16 2.39 -11.68
C ALA A 145 -17.15 3.52 -12.07
N GLY A 146 -16.74 4.79 -12.04
CA GLY A 146 -17.60 5.93 -12.36
C GLY A 146 -18.54 6.33 -11.20
N GLU A 147 -18.16 6.05 -9.97
CA GLU A 147 -18.97 6.24 -8.76
C GLU A 147 -18.24 7.12 -7.73
N PRO A 148 -18.93 7.71 -6.76
CA PRO A 148 -18.29 8.47 -5.67
C PRO A 148 -17.24 7.63 -4.91
N PRO A 149 -16.26 8.28 -4.25
CA PRO A 149 -16.22 9.72 -3.91
C PRO A 149 -15.65 10.61 -5.02
N ASN A 150 -16.01 11.91 -4.96
CA ASN A 150 -15.32 13.00 -5.65
C ASN A 150 -14.25 13.56 -4.70
N LEU A 151 -12.97 13.39 -5.02
CA LEU A 151 -11.87 13.85 -4.17
C LEU A 151 -11.60 15.36 -4.36
N VAL A 152 -12.07 15.97 -5.47
CA VAL A 152 -11.96 17.42 -5.68
C VAL A 152 -12.78 18.18 -4.63
N ASP A 153 -13.94 17.62 -4.25
CA ASP A 153 -14.86 18.22 -3.28
C ASP A 153 -14.58 17.74 -1.83
N ALA A 154 -13.56 16.88 -1.63
CA ALA A 154 -13.29 16.26 -0.32
C ALA A 154 -12.55 17.18 0.66
N ASP A 155 -12.11 18.36 0.20
CA ASP A 155 -11.39 19.34 1.03
C ASP A 155 -10.21 18.69 1.81
N LEU A 156 -9.36 17.98 1.08
CA LEU A 156 -8.22 17.25 1.66
C LEU A 156 -7.14 18.24 2.12
N ILE A 157 -6.64 18.05 3.34
CA ILE A 157 -5.59 18.88 3.93
C ILE A 157 -4.22 18.26 3.61
N PRO A 158 -3.32 18.92 2.86
CA PRO A 158 -2.00 18.38 2.61
C PRO A 158 -1.21 18.12 3.89
N ALA A 159 -0.48 17.02 3.93
CA ALA A 159 0.51 16.79 4.96
C ALA A 159 1.72 17.72 4.80
N ASP A 160 2.48 17.89 5.87
CA ASP A 160 3.62 18.82 5.93
C ASP A 160 4.95 18.14 5.53
N GLY A 161 4.98 16.80 5.49
CA GLY A 161 6.12 16.00 5.07
C GLY A 161 5.72 14.56 4.76
N MET A 162 6.57 13.84 4.02
CA MET A 162 6.33 12.48 3.56
C MET A 162 7.48 11.55 3.93
N MET A 163 7.17 10.36 4.41
CA MET A 163 8.12 9.26 4.58
C MET A 163 7.59 8.02 3.87
N PHE A 164 8.29 7.54 2.86
CA PHE A 164 8.06 6.23 2.24
C PHE A 164 8.99 5.21 2.90
N VAL A 165 8.46 4.41 3.81
CA VAL A 165 9.22 3.40 4.53
C VAL A 165 8.88 2.03 3.94
N THR A 166 9.77 1.46 3.14
CA THR A 166 9.53 0.24 2.39
C THR A 166 8.19 0.27 1.63
N GLY A 167 7.85 1.45 1.07
CA GLY A 167 6.59 1.67 0.37
C GLY A 167 6.63 1.08 -1.05
N HIS A 168 5.63 0.27 -1.43
CA HIS A 168 5.55 -0.23 -2.79
C HIS A 168 4.84 0.75 -3.74
N ARG A 169 5.15 0.64 -5.05
CA ARG A 169 4.63 1.50 -6.11
C ARG A 169 3.09 1.59 -6.12
N GLY A 170 2.41 0.46 -5.94
CA GLY A 170 0.97 0.40 -5.96
C GLY A 170 0.47 -1.03 -5.86
N ARG A 171 -0.73 -1.22 -5.32
CA ARG A 171 -1.34 -2.56 -5.17
C ARG A 171 -1.52 -3.24 -6.52
N ALA A 172 -2.00 -2.51 -7.54
CA ALA A 172 -2.19 -3.03 -8.88
C ALA A 172 -0.87 -3.46 -9.54
N HIS A 173 0.18 -2.65 -9.41
CA HIS A 173 1.50 -2.95 -9.99
C HIS A 173 2.13 -4.15 -9.29
N THR A 174 2.10 -4.17 -7.95
CA THR A 174 2.59 -5.30 -7.15
C THR A 174 1.84 -6.60 -7.49
N LEU A 175 0.50 -6.57 -7.55
CA LEU A 175 -0.27 -7.74 -7.96
C LEU A 175 0.09 -8.19 -9.37
N THR A 176 0.17 -7.25 -10.33
CA THR A 176 0.45 -7.59 -11.73
C THR A 176 1.77 -8.33 -11.85
N GLU A 177 2.81 -7.87 -11.16
CA GLU A 177 4.11 -8.58 -11.11
C GLU A 177 4.04 -9.94 -10.41
N TRP A 178 3.06 -10.16 -9.54
CA TRP A 178 2.90 -11.42 -8.79
C TRP A 178 1.87 -12.37 -9.41
N LEU A 179 1.10 -11.93 -10.42
CA LEU A 179 0.18 -12.80 -11.12
C LEU A 179 0.93 -13.96 -11.80
N ASP A 180 0.41 -15.17 -11.63
CA ASP A 180 0.89 -16.34 -12.34
C ASP A 180 0.55 -16.23 -13.83
N ALA A 181 1.54 -15.90 -14.64
CA ALA A 181 1.39 -15.68 -16.08
C ALA A 181 0.94 -16.93 -16.84
N SER A 182 1.08 -18.10 -16.24
CA SER A 182 0.71 -19.38 -16.89
C SER A 182 -0.80 -19.62 -16.95
N ILE A 183 -1.59 -18.99 -16.07
CA ILE A 183 -3.05 -19.22 -16.00
C ILE A 183 -3.76 -18.59 -17.20
N LEU A 184 -4.43 -19.43 -18.01
CA LEU A 184 -5.11 -19.03 -19.23
C LEU A 184 -6.61 -18.77 -19.05
N ASP A 185 -7.22 -19.33 -17.99
CA ASP A 185 -8.66 -19.27 -17.74
C ASP A 185 -8.90 -19.04 -16.24
N GLU A 186 -9.55 -17.92 -15.88
CA GLU A 186 -9.80 -17.58 -14.47
C GLU A 186 -10.85 -18.50 -13.82
N LEU A 187 -11.70 -19.16 -14.63
CA LEU A 187 -12.70 -20.12 -14.14
C LEU A 187 -12.14 -21.56 -14.04
N ASP A 188 -11.01 -21.81 -14.70
CA ASP A 188 -10.30 -23.10 -14.66
C ASP A 188 -8.79 -22.87 -14.59
N PRO A 189 -8.24 -22.61 -13.38
CA PRO A 189 -6.82 -22.30 -13.19
C PRO A 189 -5.90 -23.49 -13.47
N SER A 190 -6.44 -24.67 -13.78
CA SER A 190 -5.65 -25.83 -14.26
C SER A 190 -5.24 -25.69 -15.72
N LYS A 191 -5.93 -24.85 -16.51
CA LYS A 191 -5.53 -24.50 -17.88
C LYS A 191 -4.34 -23.57 -17.86
N ARG A 192 -3.16 -24.10 -18.06
CA ARG A 192 -1.90 -23.39 -17.96
C ARG A 192 -1.10 -23.42 -19.26
N CYS A 193 -0.32 -22.37 -19.48
CA CYS A 193 0.75 -22.36 -20.45
C CYS A 193 2.02 -22.96 -19.81
N PRO A 194 2.48 -24.17 -20.21
CA PRO A 194 3.61 -24.81 -19.54
C PRO A 194 4.90 -23.99 -19.59
N GLU A 195 5.14 -23.24 -20.66
CA GLU A 195 6.31 -22.40 -20.83
C GLU A 195 6.35 -21.16 -19.92
N LEU A 196 5.20 -20.79 -19.35
CA LEU A 196 5.06 -19.67 -18.40
C LEU A 196 4.83 -20.14 -16.96
N ASP A 197 4.76 -21.44 -16.69
CA ASP A 197 4.63 -21.95 -15.33
C ASP A 197 6.01 -22.05 -14.67
N ILE A 198 6.38 -21.00 -13.94
CA ILE A 198 7.70 -20.91 -13.29
C ILE A 198 7.89 -21.89 -12.13
N TYR A 199 6.83 -22.54 -11.68
CA TYR A 199 6.89 -23.58 -10.64
C TYR A 199 6.88 -24.99 -11.22
N ASN A 200 6.66 -25.15 -12.52
CA ASN A 200 6.75 -26.45 -13.18
C ASN A 200 8.23 -26.81 -13.43
N PRO A 201 8.75 -27.91 -12.86
CA PRO A 201 10.13 -28.33 -13.06
C PRO A 201 10.44 -28.74 -14.50
N GLU A 202 9.41 -29.03 -15.32
CA GLU A 202 9.55 -29.36 -16.73
C GLU A 202 9.52 -28.12 -17.67
N ASN A 203 9.37 -26.91 -17.09
CA ASN A 203 9.41 -25.67 -17.88
C ASN A 203 10.77 -25.54 -18.56
N PRO A 204 10.83 -25.31 -19.90
CA PRO A 204 12.10 -25.13 -20.60
C PRO A 204 12.89 -23.89 -20.15
N ASN A 205 12.22 -22.92 -19.53
CA ASN A 205 12.84 -21.71 -18.99
C ASN A 205 13.13 -21.92 -17.50
N GLN A 206 14.39 -22.16 -17.17
CA GLN A 206 14.84 -22.40 -15.79
C GLN A 206 15.71 -21.22 -15.30
N VAL A 207 15.89 -21.13 -13.99
CA VAL A 207 16.81 -20.18 -13.35
C VAL A 207 18.27 -20.52 -13.71
N PRO A 208 19.12 -19.55 -14.08
CA PRO A 208 18.82 -18.11 -14.24
C PRO A 208 17.98 -17.85 -15.49
N TYR A 209 16.96 -17.00 -15.33
CA TYR A 209 16.08 -16.65 -16.44
C TYR A 209 16.76 -15.71 -17.45
N SER A 210 16.52 -15.93 -18.75
CA SER A 210 16.98 -14.99 -19.76
C SER A 210 16.14 -13.69 -19.73
N ALA A 211 16.74 -12.58 -20.18
CA ALA A 211 16.07 -11.29 -20.26
C ALA A 211 14.81 -11.35 -21.15
N GLU A 212 14.87 -12.13 -22.24
CA GLU A 212 13.75 -12.34 -23.16
C GLU A 212 12.59 -13.07 -22.46
N PHE A 213 12.91 -14.10 -21.67
CA PHE A 213 11.89 -14.81 -20.90
C PHE A 213 11.25 -13.87 -19.87
N VAL A 214 12.04 -13.13 -19.12
CA VAL A 214 11.52 -12.17 -18.11
C VAL A 214 10.61 -11.14 -18.77
N ALA A 215 11.00 -10.57 -19.91
CA ALA A 215 10.18 -9.61 -20.64
C ALA A 215 8.88 -10.23 -21.12
N ARG A 216 8.91 -11.44 -21.70
CA ARG A 216 7.73 -12.21 -22.13
C ARG A 216 6.81 -12.51 -20.93
N TYR A 217 7.39 -12.91 -19.82
CA TYR A 217 6.63 -13.23 -18.60
C TYR A 217 5.91 -12.01 -18.05
N ARG A 218 6.62 -10.86 -17.95
CA ARG A 218 6.03 -9.58 -17.50
C ARG A 218 4.88 -9.13 -18.40
N GLN A 219 5.06 -9.25 -19.72
CA GLN A 219 3.98 -8.93 -20.66
C GLN A 219 2.76 -9.84 -20.45
N ALA A 220 2.97 -11.14 -20.27
CA ALA A 220 1.88 -12.08 -20.02
C ALA A 220 1.16 -11.81 -18.70
N GLN A 221 1.85 -11.34 -17.66
CA GLN A 221 1.23 -10.87 -16.41
C GLN A 221 0.32 -9.65 -16.65
N ILE A 222 0.79 -8.66 -17.41
CA ILE A 222 0.00 -7.47 -17.79
C ILE A 222 -1.22 -7.88 -18.60
N ASP A 223 -1.05 -8.75 -19.59
CA ASP A 223 -2.14 -9.24 -20.45
C ASP A 223 -3.19 -10.01 -19.63
N ARG A 224 -2.76 -10.80 -18.65
CA ARG A 224 -3.68 -11.46 -17.72
C ARG A 224 -4.47 -10.45 -16.87
N ASN A 225 -3.82 -9.44 -16.32
CA ASN A 225 -4.51 -8.37 -15.57
C ASN A 225 -5.56 -7.67 -16.45
N ARG A 226 -5.18 -7.32 -17.69
CA ARG A 226 -6.08 -6.69 -18.67
C ARG A 226 -7.26 -7.58 -19.06
N ARG A 227 -7.05 -8.88 -19.19
CA ARG A 227 -8.13 -9.86 -19.45
C ARG A 227 -9.14 -9.87 -18.31
N ILE A 228 -8.69 -9.94 -17.07
CA ILE A 228 -9.56 -9.86 -15.89
C ILE A 228 -10.29 -8.51 -15.86
N THR A 229 -9.59 -7.42 -16.09
CA THR A 229 -10.18 -6.06 -16.14
C THR A 229 -11.27 -5.93 -17.20
N GLY A 230 -11.04 -6.47 -18.38
CA GLY A 230 -12.03 -6.49 -19.47
C GLY A 230 -13.31 -7.24 -19.07
N TRP A 231 -13.15 -8.41 -18.44
CA TRP A 231 -14.29 -9.18 -17.90
C TRP A 231 -15.04 -8.42 -16.81
N VAL A 232 -14.32 -7.79 -15.88
CA VAL A 232 -14.90 -6.97 -14.79
C VAL A 232 -15.74 -5.81 -15.36
N LYS A 233 -15.21 -5.08 -16.33
CA LYS A 233 -15.92 -3.96 -16.98
C LYS A 233 -17.18 -4.44 -17.70
N ALA A 234 -17.10 -5.54 -18.44
CA ALA A 234 -18.25 -6.13 -19.11
C ALA A 234 -19.33 -6.56 -18.10
N LYS A 235 -18.93 -7.18 -16.98
CA LYS A 235 -19.87 -7.61 -15.95
C LYS A 235 -20.57 -6.44 -15.25
N LEU A 236 -19.84 -5.36 -14.94
CA LEU A 236 -20.44 -4.13 -14.42
C LEU A 236 -21.44 -3.50 -15.39
N ALA A 237 -21.12 -3.47 -16.68
CA ALA A 237 -22.04 -2.98 -17.71
C ALA A 237 -23.34 -3.80 -17.74
N GLN A 238 -23.25 -5.13 -17.75
CA GLN A 238 -24.41 -6.02 -17.69
C GLN A 238 -25.33 -5.76 -16.49
N LEU A 239 -24.73 -5.55 -15.28
CA LEU A 239 -25.50 -5.27 -14.07
C LEU A 239 -26.26 -3.93 -14.20
N ARG A 240 -25.62 -2.90 -14.74
CA ARG A 240 -26.23 -1.59 -14.97
C ARG A 240 -27.35 -1.63 -15.99
N GLU A 241 -27.14 -2.32 -17.11
CA GLU A 241 -28.17 -2.52 -18.15
C GLU A 241 -29.37 -3.30 -17.61
N ALA A 242 -29.16 -4.22 -16.67
CA ALA A 242 -30.25 -4.94 -15.99
C ALA A 242 -30.97 -4.10 -14.91
N GLY A 243 -30.68 -2.80 -14.78
CA GLY A 243 -31.28 -1.91 -13.78
C GLY A 243 -30.79 -2.15 -12.34
N ARG A 244 -29.64 -2.79 -12.16
CA ARG A 244 -29.05 -3.14 -10.86
C ARG A 244 -27.72 -2.42 -10.62
N PRO A 245 -27.68 -1.07 -10.58
CA PRO A 245 -26.45 -0.28 -10.57
C PRO A 245 -25.63 -0.47 -9.30
N TYR A 246 -26.22 -0.93 -8.19
CA TYR A 246 -25.54 -1.15 -6.91
C TYR A 246 -25.18 -2.61 -6.66
N ASP A 247 -25.60 -3.53 -7.52
CA ASP A 247 -25.23 -4.93 -7.39
C ASP A 247 -23.72 -5.11 -7.56
N GLU A 248 -23.20 -6.07 -6.83
CA GLU A 248 -21.80 -6.44 -6.86
C GLU A 248 -21.65 -7.91 -7.23
N PHE A 249 -20.49 -8.28 -7.76
CA PHE A 249 -20.15 -9.67 -8.05
C PHE A 249 -18.77 -9.98 -7.47
N GLY A 250 -18.73 -10.98 -6.57
CA GLY A 250 -17.47 -11.47 -6.01
C GLY A 250 -16.83 -12.53 -6.88
N PHE A 251 -15.50 -12.50 -7.00
CA PHE A 251 -14.74 -13.49 -7.74
C PHE A 251 -13.38 -13.79 -7.11
N VAL A 252 -12.77 -14.89 -7.51
CA VAL A 252 -11.47 -15.35 -7.01
C VAL A 252 -10.41 -15.14 -8.09
N VAL A 253 -9.25 -14.64 -7.69
CA VAL A 253 -8.06 -14.58 -8.53
C VAL A 253 -7.07 -15.64 -8.06
N HIS A 254 -6.76 -16.59 -8.92
CA HIS A 254 -5.83 -17.68 -8.65
C HIS A 254 -4.39 -17.28 -9.00
N GLY A 255 -3.40 -17.93 -8.37
CA GLY A 255 -2.00 -17.69 -8.70
C GLY A 255 -1.57 -16.23 -8.54
N THR A 256 -1.31 -15.79 -7.33
CA THR A 256 -0.99 -14.38 -7.01
C THR A 256 0.35 -14.22 -6.28
N MET A 257 1.27 -15.17 -6.45
CA MET A 257 2.64 -15.11 -5.91
C MET A 257 3.64 -15.76 -6.87
N ALA A 258 3.57 -15.43 -8.16
CA ALA A 258 4.42 -16.02 -9.20
C ALA A 258 5.30 -14.96 -9.88
N ASP A 259 6.06 -14.21 -9.10
CA ASP A 259 7.06 -13.29 -9.63
C ASP A 259 8.39 -14.05 -9.83
N PRO A 260 8.98 -14.00 -11.04
CA PRO A 260 10.29 -14.60 -11.31
C PRO A 260 11.39 -14.19 -10.33
N LYS A 261 11.32 -12.98 -9.76
CA LYS A 261 12.31 -12.50 -8.77
C LYS A 261 12.39 -13.35 -7.50
N TRP A 262 11.32 -14.07 -7.14
CA TRP A 262 11.35 -14.95 -5.97
C TRP A 262 12.23 -16.18 -6.19
N LEU A 263 12.37 -16.62 -7.45
CA LEU A 263 13.18 -17.78 -7.84
C LEU A 263 14.58 -17.38 -8.30
N ASP A 264 14.69 -16.26 -9.01
CA ASP A 264 15.96 -15.73 -9.55
C ASP A 264 16.38 -14.46 -8.81
N PRO A 265 17.42 -14.52 -7.95
CA PRO A 265 17.90 -13.36 -7.21
C PRO A 265 18.56 -12.29 -8.10
N ALA A 266 18.85 -12.57 -9.37
CA ALA A 266 19.40 -11.59 -10.32
C ALA A 266 18.33 -10.60 -10.83
N ILE A 267 17.04 -10.91 -10.64
CA ILE A 267 15.93 -10.03 -11.04
C ILE A 267 15.63 -9.08 -9.88
N ASP A 268 15.76 -7.78 -10.12
CA ASP A 268 15.61 -6.71 -9.12
C ASP A 268 16.42 -7.06 -7.84
N PRO A 269 17.76 -7.13 -7.96
CA PRO A 269 18.63 -7.75 -6.96
C PRO A 269 18.62 -6.99 -5.64
N ASN A 270 18.54 -7.73 -4.56
CA ASN A 270 18.69 -7.26 -3.19
C ASN A 270 19.15 -8.42 -2.29
N ASP A 271 19.25 -8.19 -0.98
CA ASP A 271 19.73 -9.17 0.00
C ASP A 271 18.63 -10.16 0.47
N ARG A 272 17.47 -10.23 -0.21
CA ARG A 272 16.38 -11.15 0.16
C ARG A 272 16.81 -12.63 0.03
N LYS A 273 16.23 -13.46 0.87
CA LYS A 273 16.43 -14.91 0.79
C LYS A 273 15.81 -15.45 -0.50
N PRO A 274 16.57 -16.18 -1.36
CA PRO A 274 16.02 -16.86 -2.54
C PRO A 274 14.89 -17.82 -2.17
N ARG A 275 13.90 -17.99 -3.05
CA ARG A 275 12.70 -18.83 -2.84
C ARG A 275 11.96 -18.50 -1.55
N TRP A 276 11.85 -17.20 -1.26
CA TRP A 276 11.16 -16.70 -0.07
C TRP A 276 10.50 -15.37 -0.35
N CYS A 277 9.27 -15.20 0.15
CA CYS A 277 8.57 -13.92 0.20
C CYS A 277 8.04 -13.69 1.61
N PHE A 278 7.54 -12.51 1.90
CA PHE A 278 7.02 -12.13 3.24
C PHE A 278 5.88 -13.03 3.75
N LEU A 279 5.23 -13.82 2.90
CA LEU A 279 4.21 -14.81 3.26
C LEU A 279 4.75 -16.24 3.36
N GLY A 280 6.04 -16.47 3.06
CA GLY A 280 6.68 -17.78 3.11
C GLY A 280 7.19 -18.27 1.76
N ASP A 281 7.09 -19.58 1.49
CA ASP A 281 7.44 -20.16 0.20
C ASP A 281 6.47 -19.66 -0.90
N PRO A 282 6.96 -18.97 -1.94
CA PRO A 282 6.11 -18.36 -2.96
C PRO A 282 5.30 -19.39 -3.76
N GLU A 283 5.81 -20.60 -4.01
CA GLU A 283 5.08 -21.66 -4.70
C GLU A 283 3.85 -22.12 -3.89
N VAL A 284 4.02 -22.29 -2.56
CA VAL A 284 2.92 -22.63 -1.65
C VAL A 284 1.92 -21.47 -1.56
N VAL A 285 2.41 -20.24 -1.42
CA VAL A 285 1.57 -19.05 -1.30
C VAL A 285 0.81 -18.74 -2.59
N ASN A 286 1.37 -19.09 -3.75
CA ASN A 286 0.77 -18.80 -5.06
C ASN A 286 -0.70 -19.25 -5.16
N ASN A 287 -1.05 -20.37 -4.54
CA ASN A 287 -2.40 -20.93 -4.56
C ASN A 287 -3.05 -21.07 -3.17
N SER A 288 -2.40 -20.52 -2.12
CA SER A 288 -2.97 -20.56 -0.77
C SER A 288 -4.20 -19.66 -0.63
N ALA A 289 -4.96 -19.84 0.46
CA ALA A 289 -6.11 -18.99 0.76
C ALA A 289 -5.71 -17.54 1.06
N VAL A 290 -4.48 -17.31 1.51
CA VAL A 290 -3.93 -16.01 1.90
C VAL A 290 -3.02 -15.49 0.79
N GLY A 291 -3.58 -14.89 -0.22
CA GLY A 291 -2.84 -14.19 -1.28
C GLY A 291 -3.42 -12.80 -1.49
N ILE A 292 -2.62 -11.85 -1.96
CA ILE A 292 -3.16 -10.56 -2.35
C ILE A 292 -4.16 -10.75 -3.49
N ALA A 293 -5.22 -9.94 -3.53
CA ALA A 293 -6.29 -10.02 -4.51
C ALA A 293 -7.02 -11.39 -4.60
N ARG A 294 -6.83 -12.29 -3.63
CA ARG A 294 -7.44 -13.63 -3.69
C ARG A 294 -8.96 -13.56 -3.84
N PHE A 295 -9.61 -12.66 -3.14
CA PHE A 295 -11.05 -12.41 -3.22
C PHE A 295 -11.27 -10.96 -3.60
N CYS A 296 -12.02 -10.75 -4.68
CA CYS A 296 -12.28 -9.42 -5.22
C CYS A 296 -13.76 -9.21 -5.48
N THR A 297 -14.17 -7.94 -5.51
CA THR A 297 -15.41 -7.49 -6.14
C THR A 297 -15.08 -6.72 -7.41
N LEU A 298 -16.07 -6.50 -8.28
CA LEU A 298 -15.82 -5.80 -9.55
C LEU A 298 -15.25 -4.40 -9.34
N ARG A 299 -15.83 -3.65 -8.40
CA ARG A 299 -15.40 -2.27 -8.11
C ARG A 299 -14.03 -2.22 -7.43
N SER A 300 -13.80 -3.14 -6.49
CA SER A 300 -12.51 -3.21 -5.80
C SER A 300 -11.38 -3.58 -6.77
N TRP A 301 -11.64 -4.46 -7.74
CA TRP A 301 -10.68 -4.78 -8.77
C TRP A 301 -10.24 -3.54 -9.55
N LEU A 302 -11.19 -2.75 -10.06
CA LEU A 302 -10.87 -1.54 -10.83
C LEU A 302 -10.08 -0.52 -10.00
N SER A 303 -10.46 -0.31 -8.75
CA SER A 303 -9.82 0.71 -7.90
C SER A 303 -8.42 0.31 -7.44
N GLN A 304 -8.23 -0.94 -7.00
CA GLN A 304 -6.97 -1.32 -6.35
C GLN A 304 -6.09 -2.30 -7.12
N TRP A 305 -6.63 -3.09 -8.07
CA TRP A 305 -5.89 -4.20 -8.68
C TRP A 305 -5.71 -4.11 -10.19
N SER A 306 -6.53 -3.33 -10.89
CA SER A 306 -6.42 -3.18 -12.33
C SER A 306 -5.18 -2.36 -12.71
N TYR A 307 -4.35 -2.91 -13.59
CA TYR A 307 -3.10 -2.30 -14.03
C TYR A 307 -3.32 -0.94 -14.71
N ASP A 308 -4.36 -0.83 -15.54
CA ASP A 308 -4.62 0.38 -16.32
C ASP A 308 -5.64 1.33 -15.67
N GLU A 309 -6.52 0.85 -14.75
CA GLU A 309 -7.63 1.66 -14.21
C GLU A 309 -7.32 2.28 -12.84
N THR A 310 -6.40 1.67 -12.08
CA THR A 310 -6.07 2.18 -10.74
C THR A 310 -5.58 3.63 -10.79
N ARG A 311 -6.01 4.43 -9.82
CA ARG A 311 -5.52 5.79 -9.59
C ARG A 311 -4.35 5.83 -8.59
N ALA A 312 -4.03 4.69 -7.97
CA ALA A 312 -3.04 4.57 -6.91
C ALA A 312 -1.66 4.10 -7.42
N ASP A 313 -1.20 4.63 -8.57
CA ASP A 313 0.20 4.49 -8.98
C ASP A 313 1.04 5.50 -8.19
N GLY A 314 1.80 4.99 -7.23
CA GLY A 314 2.60 5.82 -6.34
C GLY A 314 3.64 6.68 -7.06
N PHE A 315 4.20 6.20 -8.18
CA PHE A 315 5.17 6.99 -8.96
C PHE A 315 4.51 8.14 -9.70
N ALA A 316 3.36 7.88 -10.34
CA ALA A 316 2.59 8.94 -10.99
C ALA A 316 2.10 9.99 -9.96
N CYS A 317 1.64 9.52 -8.79
CA CYS A 317 1.22 10.42 -7.71
C CYS A 317 2.40 11.21 -7.13
N ALA A 318 3.58 10.60 -6.98
CA ALA A 318 4.77 11.25 -6.40
C ALA A 318 5.26 12.44 -7.21
N GLN A 319 5.00 12.48 -8.52
CA GLN A 319 5.33 13.63 -9.39
C GLN A 319 4.58 14.92 -8.99
N HIS A 320 3.53 14.82 -8.21
CA HIS A 320 2.72 15.96 -7.74
C HIS A 320 2.97 16.32 -6.28
N ILE A 321 3.95 15.71 -5.61
CA ILE A 321 4.28 15.99 -4.21
C ILE A 321 5.30 17.12 -4.15
N SER A 322 4.96 18.20 -3.40
CA SER A 322 5.84 19.34 -3.18
C SER A 322 6.51 19.35 -1.81
N LYS A 323 6.12 18.42 -0.91
CA LYS A 323 6.56 18.42 0.50
C LYS A 323 7.89 17.68 0.68
N PRO A 324 8.69 18.07 1.69
CA PRO A 324 9.91 17.33 2.05
C PRO A 324 9.66 15.83 2.12
N THR A 325 10.51 15.02 1.50
CA THR A 325 10.28 13.58 1.39
C THR A 325 11.51 12.76 1.77
N LEU A 326 11.29 11.76 2.63
CA LEU A 326 12.25 10.70 2.95
C LEU A 326 11.79 9.39 2.33
N VAL A 327 12.70 8.70 1.64
CA VAL A 327 12.49 7.33 1.16
C VAL A 327 13.46 6.42 1.89
N VAL A 328 12.95 5.39 2.56
CA VAL A 328 13.74 4.37 3.26
C VAL A 328 13.56 3.04 2.56
N ASN A 329 14.66 2.47 2.10
CA ASN A 329 14.73 1.15 1.47
C ASN A 329 15.39 0.15 2.40
N ASN A 330 14.76 -0.98 2.65
CA ASN A 330 15.35 -2.12 3.35
C ASN A 330 15.97 -3.06 2.32
N THR A 331 17.30 -3.33 2.40
CA THR A 331 17.97 -4.05 1.31
C THR A 331 17.69 -5.55 1.29
N ALA A 332 17.21 -6.14 2.38
CA ALA A 332 16.76 -7.54 2.41
C ALA A 332 15.23 -7.68 2.42
N ASP A 333 14.52 -6.67 1.89
CA ASP A 333 13.07 -6.68 1.82
C ASP A 333 12.55 -7.83 0.94
N ASP A 334 11.70 -8.66 1.54
CA ASP A 334 11.09 -9.85 0.94
C ASP A 334 9.63 -9.62 0.47
N ALA A 335 9.22 -8.35 0.41
CA ALA A 335 7.95 -7.91 -0.13
C ALA A 335 8.13 -6.82 -1.21
N VAL A 336 8.88 -5.77 -0.89
CA VAL A 336 9.05 -4.57 -1.72
C VAL A 336 10.46 -4.54 -2.32
N PRO A 337 10.61 -4.62 -3.65
CA PRO A 337 11.92 -4.61 -4.29
C PRO A 337 12.55 -3.20 -4.26
N PRO A 338 13.89 -3.09 -4.37
CA PRO A 338 14.61 -1.83 -4.29
C PRO A 338 14.24 -0.85 -5.41
N SER A 339 13.81 -1.35 -6.57
CA SER A 339 13.31 -0.52 -7.68
C SER A 339 12.13 0.38 -7.27
N HIS A 340 11.30 -0.03 -6.29
CA HIS A 340 10.20 0.79 -5.81
C HIS A 340 10.68 2.01 -5.02
N ALA A 341 11.67 1.84 -4.15
CA ALA A 341 12.26 2.97 -3.40
C ALA A 341 12.96 3.95 -4.35
N GLN A 342 13.75 3.45 -5.30
CA GLN A 342 14.39 4.26 -6.32
C GLN A 342 13.37 5.00 -7.17
N GLY A 343 12.29 4.30 -7.61
CA GLY A 343 11.24 4.91 -8.43
C GLY A 343 10.49 6.04 -7.71
N TYR A 344 10.23 5.93 -6.41
CA TYR A 344 9.70 7.05 -5.63
C TYR A 344 10.67 8.22 -5.59
N TYR A 345 11.95 7.95 -5.30
CA TYR A 345 12.96 8.99 -5.24
C TYR A 345 13.09 9.73 -6.57
N ASP A 346 13.10 9.00 -7.69
CA ASP A 346 13.23 9.59 -9.03
C ASP A 346 11.97 10.38 -9.44
N ALA A 347 10.78 9.89 -9.08
CA ALA A 347 9.51 10.51 -9.44
C ALA A 347 9.25 11.85 -8.72
N ILE A 348 9.76 12.03 -7.50
CA ILE A 348 9.60 13.28 -6.74
C ILE A 348 10.35 14.43 -7.44
N PRO A 349 9.67 15.54 -7.80
CA PRO A 349 10.23 16.54 -8.71
C PRO A 349 11.17 17.56 -8.06
N HIS A 350 11.29 17.59 -6.75
CA HIS A 350 12.08 18.59 -6.01
C HIS A 350 13.31 18.00 -5.34
N GLU A 351 14.30 18.84 -5.00
CA GLU A 351 15.55 18.46 -4.36
C GLU A 351 15.44 18.21 -2.85
N ASN A 352 14.34 18.61 -2.20
CA ASN A 352 14.11 18.38 -0.78
C ASN A 352 13.65 16.94 -0.51
N LYS A 353 14.41 15.99 -1.04
CA LYS A 353 14.19 14.55 -0.94
C LYS A 353 15.46 13.82 -0.53
N ARG A 354 15.30 12.68 0.09
CA ARG A 354 16.42 11.82 0.51
C ARG A 354 16.05 10.35 0.36
N LEU A 355 16.95 9.56 -0.23
CA LEU A 355 16.88 8.10 -0.24
C LEU A 355 17.94 7.55 0.74
N VAL A 356 17.54 6.59 1.57
CA VAL A 356 18.43 5.92 2.54
C VAL A 356 18.19 4.41 2.46
N HIS A 357 19.28 3.64 2.48
CA HIS A 357 19.25 2.19 2.54
C HIS A 357 19.55 1.71 3.96
N ILE A 358 18.78 0.74 4.44
CA ILE A 358 19.04 0.01 5.69
C ILE A 358 19.53 -1.38 5.30
N GLU A 359 20.83 -1.53 5.31
CA GLU A 359 21.50 -2.75 4.84
C GLU A 359 21.09 -3.98 5.66
N GLY A 360 20.68 -5.05 4.97
CA GLY A 360 20.27 -6.32 5.57
C GLY A 360 18.90 -6.31 6.26
N ALA A 361 18.17 -5.18 6.28
CA ALA A 361 16.85 -5.11 6.89
C ALA A 361 15.80 -5.81 6.02
N ASN A 362 14.99 -6.69 6.63
CA ASN A 362 13.83 -7.30 5.98
C ASN A 362 12.59 -6.40 6.11
N HIS A 363 11.47 -6.79 5.48
CA HIS A 363 10.26 -5.98 5.41
C HIS A 363 9.72 -5.55 6.78
N TYR A 364 9.68 -6.45 7.76
CA TYR A 364 9.13 -6.20 9.10
C TYR A 364 10.17 -6.01 10.19
N TYR A 365 11.46 -5.95 9.87
CA TYR A 365 12.57 -5.98 10.83
C TYR A 365 12.48 -7.18 11.79
N PHE A 366 11.90 -8.29 11.34
CA PHE A 366 11.71 -9.47 12.16
C PHE A 366 13.05 -10.06 12.59
N GLY A 367 13.27 -10.14 13.90
CA GLY A 367 14.55 -10.57 14.47
C GLY A 367 15.69 -9.55 14.35
N GLN A 368 15.42 -8.29 13.96
CA GLN A 368 16.42 -7.28 13.61
C GLN A 368 16.23 -5.96 14.41
N PRO A 369 16.25 -5.98 15.75
CA PRO A 369 15.99 -4.78 16.56
C PRO A 369 17.00 -3.65 16.33
N GLU A 370 18.26 -3.96 15.99
CA GLU A 370 19.31 -2.98 15.71
C GLU A 370 19.04 -2.25 14.37
N LEU A 371 18.58 -2.96 13.35
CA LEU A 371 18.25 -2.38 12.05
C LEU A 371 16.97 -1.54 12.15
N LEU A 372 15.99 -1.97 12.94
CA LEU A 372 14.84 -1.14 13.28
C LEU A 372 15.29 0.16 13.97
N ALA A 373 16.17 0.08 14.96
CA ALA A 373 16.71 1.26 15.67
C ALA A 373 17.46 2.19 14.71
N GLN A 374 18.22 1.65 13.75
CA GLN A 374 18.89 2.43 12.70
C GLN A 374 17.87 3.16 11.81
N SER A 375 16.83 2.49 11.36
CA SER A 375 15.77 3.09 10.55
C SER A 375 15.04 4.21 11.31
N VAL A 376 14.72 3.99 12.58
CA VAL A 376 14.14 5.02 13.47
C VAL A 376 15.08 6.22 13.64
N ALA A 377 16.37 6.00 13.80
CA ALA A 377 17.35 7.08 13.89
C ALA A 377 17.42 7.91 12.61
N VAL A 378 17.33 7.27 11.44
CA VAL A 378 17.26 7.95 10.13
C VAL A 378 16.01 8.81 10.04
N CYS A 379 14.83 8.27 10.38
CA CYS A 379 13.56 9.01 10.38
C CYS A 379 13.62 10.19 11.36
N SER A 380 14.11 9.97 12.59
CA SER A 380 14.21 11.00 13.62
C SER A 380 15.16 12.14 13.21
N ALA A 381 16.30 11.80 12.62
CA ALA A 381 17.25 12.80 12.14
C ALA A 381 16.67 13.63 10.98
N TRP A 382 15.93 12.97 10.08
CA TRP A 382 15.28 13.67 8.98
C TRP A 382 14.15 14.60 9.46
N LEU A 383 13.29 14.14 10.39
CA LEU A 383 12.25 14.96 11.00
C LEU A 383 12.82 16.21 11.65
N LYS A 384 13.87 16.06 12.49
CA LYS A 384 14.55 17.18 13.14
C LYS A 384 15.18 18.15 12.13
N GLY A 385 15.84 17.63 11.11
CA GLY A 385 16.51 18.46 10.08
C GLY A 385 15.54 19.21 9.15
N ARG A 386 14.23 18.96 9.25
CA ARG A 386 13.15 19.62 8.47
C ARG A 386 12.19 20.41 9.34
N ASP A 387 12.49 20.59 10.62
CA ASP A 387 11.57 21.22 11.58
C ASP A 387 10.20 20.51 11.64
N LEU A 388 10.22 19.18 11.56
CA LEU A 388 9.07 18.29 11.59
C LEU A 388 9.11 17.34 12.81
N ALA A 389 9.91 17.67 13.85
CA ALA A 389 10.03 16.87 15.06
C ALA A 389 9.22 17.47 16.22
#